data_50ca0a2119a283e4767a2f757ffe6e86
#
_entry.id   50ca0a2119a283e4767a2f757ffe6e86
#
_cell.length_a   1.000
_cell.length_b   1.000
_cell.length_c   1.000
_cell.angle_alpha   90.00
_cell.angle_beta   90.00
_cell.angle_gamma   90.00
#
_symmetry.space_group_name_H-M   'P 1'
#
loop_
_entity.id
_entity.type
_entity.pdbx_description
1 polymer ?
#
loop_
_entity_poly.entity_id
_entity_poly.type
_entity_poly.pdbx_seq_one_letter_code
_entity_poly.pdbx_strand_id
1 'polypeptide(L)'
;MNRPHPNPLPQGEGIAQPLFETTRGRIVESIHYGSIAVVDSNGKMISFYGDPQTVAFLRSSAKPFQALPFVERGGVEHFGFTQRELSLACASHNGSLLHVQTAEAMQKKIGIEERHLQCGTHMPDDVAELKSMIVNDRKPTPNYNNCSGKHTAMLACAQMRGLPLEN
;
A
#
# COMPACT_ATOMS: atom_id res chain seq x y z
N MET A 1 -15.38 5.50 30.48
CA MET A 1 -15.24 4.47 31.53
C MET A 1 -14.40 3.35 30.94
N ASN A 2 -13.15 3.24 31.36
CA ASN A 2 -12.27 2.11 30.99
C ASN A 2 -12.80 0.84 31.67
N ARG A 3 -13.41 -0.07 30.90
CA ARG A 3 -13.67 -1.42 31.41
C ARG A 3 -12.38 -2.24 31.22
N PRO A 4 -11.84 -2.86 32.26
CA PRO A 4 -10.73 -3.79 32.11
C PRO A 4 -11.17 -4.96 31.22
N HIS A 5 -10.29 -5.39 30.32
CA HIS A 5 -10.52 -6.55 29.44
C HIS A 5 -10.76 -7.81 30.31
N PRO A 6 -11.77 -8.64 29.99
CA PRO A 6 -12.11 -9.80 30.81
C PRO A 6 -11.03 -10.89 30.85
N ASN A 7 -10.04 -10.85 29.97
CA ASN A 7 -8.92 -11.80 29.96
C ASN A 7 -7.63 -11.05 29.63
N PRO A 8 -6.91 -10.52 30.61
CA PRO A 8 -5.58 -9.93 30.36
C PRO A 8 -4.66 -11.06 29.84
N LEU A 9 -4.07 -10.85 28.67
CA LEU A 9 -2.99 -11.70 28.20
C LEU A 9 -1.84 -11.64 29.22
N PRO A 10 -1.05 -12.73 29.37
CA PRO A 10 0.10 -12.72 30.25
C PRO A 10 1.00 -11.51 29.92
N GLN A 11 1.33 -10.72 30.92
CA GLN A 11 2.29 -9.62 30.78
C GLN A 11 3.67 -10.24 30.60
N GLY A 12 4.08 -10.47 29.34
CA GLY A 12 5.45 -10.79 28.97
C GLY A 12 6.06 -9.59 28.25
N GLU A 13 7.32 -9.37 28.43
CA GLU A 13 8.07 -8.37 27.67
C GLU A 13 7.84 -8.62 26.16
N GLY A 14 7.48 -7.59 25.40
CA GLY A 14 7.28 -7.67 23.94
C GLY A 14 5.89 -8.11 23.49
N ILE A 15 4.85 -8.07 24.33
CA ILE A 15 3.50 -8.48 23.92
C ILE A 15 2.72 -7.29 23.35
N ALA A 16 2.10 -7.54 22.19
CA ALA A 16 1.14 -6.62 21.59
C ALA A 16 0.00 -6.31 22.59
N GLN A 17 -0.38 -5.03 22.69
CA GLN A 17 -1.43 -4.56 23.56
C GLN A 17 -2.76 -4.40 22.80
N PRO A 18 -3.93 -4.51 23.45
CA PRO A 18 -5.22 -4.27 22.79
C PRO A 18 -5.30 -2.79 22.37
N LEU A 19 -5.46 -2.54 21.07
CA LEU A 19 -5.57 -1.19 20.51
C LEU A 19 -7.01 -0.74 20.36
N PHE A 20 -7.85 -1.61 19.81
CA PHE A 20 -9.28 -1.34 19.64
C PHE A 20 -10.05 -2.65 19.56
N GLU A 21 -11.36 -2.53 19.74
CA GLU A 21 -12.29 -3.65 19.63
C GLU A 21 -13.40 -3.32 18.63
N THR A 22 -13.90 -4.35 17.93
CA THR A 22 -15.13 -4.25 17.17
C THR A 22 -16.26 -4.89 17.96
N THR A 23 -17.46 -4.33 17.86
CA THR A 23 -18.61 -4.81 18.60
C THR A 23 -19.77 -5.14 17.68
N ARG A 24 -20.54 -6.15 18.07
CA ARG A 24 -21.85 -6.43 17.49
C ARG A 24 -22.91 -6.07 18.53
N GLY A 25 -23.50 -4.90 18.38
CA GLY A 25 -24.35 -4.31 19.42
C GLY A 25 -23.52 -4.00 20.68
N ARG A 26 -23.81 -4.68 21.80
CA ARG A 26 -23.10 -4.50 23.08
C ARG A 26 -22.03 -5.56 23.35
N ILE A 27 -21.88 -6.52 22.44
CA ILE A 27 -20.96 -7.64 22.60
C ILE A 27 -19.68 -7.35 21.81
N VAL A 28 -18.52 -7.54 22.43
CA VAL A 28 -17.23 -7.47 21.74
C VAL A 28 -17.12 -8.68 20.82
N GLU A 29 -16.96 -8.42 19.51
CA GLU A 29 -16.85 -9.45 18.49
C GLU A 29 -15.38 -9.81 18.21
N SER A 30 -14.50 -8.80 18.18
CA SER A 30 -13.07 -9.02 18.02
C SER A 30 -12.25 -7.95 18.72
N ILE A 31 -11.00 -8.28 19.08
CA ILE A 31 -10.04 -7.36 19.67
C ILE A 31 -8.78 -7.36 18.80
N HIS A 32 -8.32 -6.19 18.46
CA HIS A 32 -7.14 -5.98 17.64
C HIS A 32 -5.98 -5.56 18.54
N TYR A 33 -4.90 -6.31 18.48
CA TYR A 33 -3.68 -6.10 19.25
C TYR A 33 -2.58 -5.51 18.38
N GLY A 34 -1.72 -4.69 18.99
CA GLY A 34 -0.58 -4.11 18.28
C GLY A 34 0.26 -3.23 19.19
N SER A 35 1.15 -2.47 18.56
CA SER A 35 2.00 -1.49 19.23
C SER A 35 1.93 -0.17 18.49
N ILE A 36 2.09 0.93 19.21
CA ILE A 36 2.16 2.29 18.67
C ILE A 36 3.50 2.88 19.09
N ALA A 37 4.22 3.47 18.15
CA ALA A 37 5.44 4.23 18.42
C ALA A 37 5.30 5.62 17.80
N VAL A 38 5.57 6.65 18.57
CA VAL A 38 5.61 8.05 18.13
C VAL A 38 7.03 8.55 18.28
N VAL A 39 7.60 9.01 17.18
CA VAL A 39 8.97 9.55 17.14
C VAL A 39 8.97 10.98 16.60
N ASP A 40 9.95 11.78 17.00
CA ASP A 40 10.18 13.08 16.40
C ASP A 40 10.94 12.98 15.06
N SER A 41 11.19 14.12 14.42
CA SER A 41 11.92 14.19 13.15
C SER A 41 13.38 13.71 13.23
N ASN A 42 13.94 13.57 14.44
CA ASN A 42 15.29 13.07 14.67
C ASN A 42 15.31 11.57 15.03
N GLY A 43 14.14 10.92 15.00
CA GLY A 43 13.99 9.51 15.37
C GLY A 43 13.95 9.24 16.87
N LYS A 44 13.88 10.30 17.71
CA LYS A 44 13.77 10.13 19.15
C LYS A 44 12.35 9.71 19.53
N MET A 45 12.22 8.65 20.31
CA MET A 45 10.95 8.19 20.85
C MET A 45 10.32 9.27 21.76
N ILE A 46 9.11 9.70 21.42
CA ILE A 46 8.31 10.66 22.20
C ILE A 46 7.33 9.91 23.09
N SER A 47 6.66 8.89 22.55
CA SER A 47 5.64 8.11 23.25
C SER A 47 5.49 6.75 22.59
N PHE A 48 5.00 5.78 23.34
CA PHE A 48 4.67 4.45 22.82
C PHE A 48 3.54 3.81 23.62
N TYR A 49 2.91 2.80 23.00
CA TYR A 49 1.97 1.88 23.64
C TYR A 49 2.24 0.47 23.12
N GLY A 50 2.30 -0.52 24.00
CA GLY A 50 2.79 -1.86 23.68
C GLY A 50 4.31 -1.87 23.53
N ASP A 51 4.85 -2.80 22.74
CA ASP A 51 6.28 -2.90 22.48
C ASP A 51 6.69 -2.08 21.24
N PRO A 52 7.40 -0.95 21.42
CA PRO A 52 7.84 -0.12 20.29
C PRO A 52 8.94 -0.77 19.45
N GLN A 53 9.53 -1.87 19.90
CA GLN A 53 10.57 -2.62 19.18
C GLN A 53 10.00 -3.83 18.41
N THR A 54 8.69 -4.01 18.42
CA THR A 54 8.04 -5.11 17.67
C THR A 54 8.45 -5.08 16.20
N VAL A 55 9.03 -6.19 15.74
CA VAL A 55 9.37 -6.38 14.32
C VAL A 55 8.15 -6.83 13.56
N ALA A 56 7.76 -6.08 12.54
CA ALA A 56 6.61 -6.36 11.71
C ALA A 56 6.88 -6.05 10.23
N PHE A 57 6.17 -6.74 9.35
CA PHE A 57 6.18 -6.41 7.93
C PHE A 57 5.30 -5.19 7.69
N LEU A 58 5.88 -4.12 7.14
CA LEU A 58 5.13 -2.89 6.79
C LEU A 58 4.05 -3.12 5.73
N ARG A 59 4.21 -4.15 4.90
CA ARG A 59 3.27 -4.47 3.83
C ARG A 59 3.02 -3.23 2.95
N SER A 60 1.77 -2.95 2.59
CA SER A 60 1.42 -1.83 1.72
C SER A 60 1.71 -0.44 2.32
N SER A 61 1.85 -0.32 3.63
CA SER A 61 2.24 0.95 4.27
C SER A 61 3.68 1.38 3.96
N ALA A 62 4.51 0.47 3.41
CA ALA A 62 5.85 0.80 2.91
C ALA A 62 5.84 1.58 1.58
N LYS A 63 4.72 1.60 0.83
CA LYS A 63 4.71 2.16 -0.53
C LYS A 63 5.08 3.65 -0.63
N PRO A 64 4.66 4.54 0.28
CA PRO A 64 5.13 5.93 0.27
C PRO A 64 6.66 6.02 0.40
N PHE A 65 7.26 5.21 1.29
CA PHE A 65 8.72 5.16 1.44
C PHE A 65 9.41 4.60 0.19
N GLN A 66 8.80 3.63 -0.48
CA GLN A 66 9.31 3.08 -1.74
C GLN A 66 9.25 4.08 -2.90
N ALA A 67 8.34 5.06 -2.85
CA ALA A 67 8.24 6.12 -3.84
C ALA A 67 9.26 7.26 -3.62
N LEU A 68 9.82 7.42 -2.40
CA LEU A 68 10.77 8.50 -2.08
C LEU A 68 11.94 8.60 -3.07
N PRO A 69 12.66 7.51 -3.43
CA PRO A 69 13.78 7.62 -4.36
C PRO A 69 13.40 8.16 -5.73
N PHE A 70 12.16 7.92 -6.18
CA PHE A 70 11.63 8.48 -7.42
C PHE A 70 11.35 9.98 -7.27
N VAL A 71 10.71 10.38 -6.18
CA VAL A 71 10.35 11.78 -5.90
C VAL A 71 11.60 12.63 -5.67
N GLU A 72 12.52 12.16 -4.82
CA GLU A 72 13.77 12.89 -4.48
C GLU A 72 14.69 13.11 -5.68
N ARG A 73 14.58 12.27 -6.71
CA ARG A 73 15.30 12.42 -7.97
C ARG A 73 14.60 13.31 -8.99
N GLY A 74 13.50 13.96 -8.60
CA GLY A 74 12.72 14.80 -9.52
C GLY A 74 11.92 14.00 -10.55
N GLY A 75 11.61 12.73 -10.26
CA GLY A 75 10.90 11.86 -11.21
C GLY A 75 9.48 12.34 -11.52
N VAL A 76 8.84 13.00 -10.56
CA VAL A 76 7.50 13.58 -10.75
C VAL A 76 7.52 14.63 -11.86
N GLU A 77 8.46 15.56 -11.78
CA GLU A 77 8.64 16.64 -12.76
C GLU A 77 9.18 16.10 -14.09
N HIS A 78 10.15 15.19 -14.03
CA HIS A 78 10.79 14.62 -15.21
C HIS A 78 9.80 13.93 -16.15
N PHE A 79 8.88 13.13 -15.60
CA PHE A 79 7.86 12.41 -16.37
C PHE A 79 6.51 13.15 -16.40
N GLY A 80 6.38 14.27 -15.72
CA GLY A 80 5.14 15.05 -15.66
C GLY A 80 4.01 14.28 -14.93
N PHE A 81 4.32 13.59 -13.85
CA PHE A 81 3.30 12.89 -13.05
C PHE A 81 2.38 13.88 -12.35
N THR A 82 1.10 13.62 -12.41
CA THR A 82 0.08 14.36 -11.67
C THR A 82 0.04 13.89 -10.21
N GLN A 83 -0.64 14.65 -9.34
CA GLN A 83 -0.87 14.22 -7.95
C GLN A 83 -1.63 12.89 -7.86
N ARG A 84 -2.56 12.63 -8.79
CA ARG A 84 -3.29 11.35 -8.86
C ARG A 84 -2.36 10.19 -9.15
N GLU A 85 -1.46 10.36 -10.11
CA GLU A 85 -0.48 9.34 -10.49
C GLU A 85 0.53 9.09 -9.36
N LEU A 86 1.01 10.14 -8.71
CA LEU A 86 1.86 10.00 -7.52
C LEU A 86 1.12 9.31 -6.36
N SER A 87 -0.16 9.64 -6.15
CA SER A 87 -0.98 8.95 -5.15
C SER A 87 -1.11 7.46 -5.44
N LEU A 88 -1.29 7.10 -6.72
CA LEU A 88 -1.35 5.70 -7.14
C LEU A 88 -0.01 4.97 -6.94
N ALA A 89 1.11 5.65 -7.15
CA ALA A 89 2.45 5.11 -6.88
C ALA A 89 2.65 4.77 -5.40
N CYS A 90 2.02 5.52 -4.50
CA CYS A 90 2.14 5.38 -3.04
C CYS A 90 1.05 4.47 -2.41
N ALA A 91 0.10 3.96 -3.19
CA ALA A 91 -1.08 3.28 -2.66
C ALA A 91 -1.22 1.82 -3.09
N SER A 92 -2.07 1.10 -2.38
CA SER A 92 -2.76 -0.08 -2.91
C SER A 92 -4.12 0.35 -3.43
N HIS A 93 -4.51 -0.14 -4.59
CA HIS A 93 -5.80 0.19 -5.18
C HIS A 93 -6.68 -1.05 -5.40
N ASN A 94 -7.98 -0.84 -5.54
CA ASN A 94 -8.95 -1.91 -5.69
C ASN A 94 -9.17 -2.36 -7.15
N GLY A 95 -8.40 -1.85 -8.11
CA GLY A 95 -8.52 -2.24 -9.51
C GLY A 95 -9.74 -1.64 -10.21
N SER A 96 -10.29 -0.52 -9.75
CA SER A 96 -11.34 0.19 -10.50
C SER A 96 -10.80 0.70 -11.84
N LEU A 97 -11.70 0.95 -12.79
CA LEU A 97 -11.33 1.46 -14.11
C LEU A 97 -10.48 2.75 -14.02
N LEU A 98 -10.78 3.63 -13.05
CA LEU A 98 -10.00 4.84 -12.82
C LEU A 98 -8.54 4.53 -12.44
N HIS A 99 -8.31 3.51 -11.60
CA HIS A 99 -6.97 3.11 -11.19
C HIS A 99 -6.18 2.52 -12.37
N VAL A 100 -6.83 1.66 -13.15
CA VAL A 100 -6.23 1.06 -14.35
C VAL A 100 -5.83 2.14 -15.35
N GLN A 101 -6.75 3.04 -15.70
CA GLN A 101 -6.46 4.15 -16.61
C GLN A 101 -5.35 5.08 -16.09
N THR A 102 -5.27 5.27 -14.77
CA THR A 102 -4.20 6.07 -14.17
C THR A 102 -2.85 5.35 -14.32
N ALA A 103 -2.80 4.03 -14.08
CA ALA A 103 -1.58 3.24 -14.27
C ALA A 103 -1.13 3.25 -15.74
N GLU A 104 -2.06 3.09 -16.69
CA GLU A 104 -1.79 3.17 -18.13
C GLU A 104 -1.25 4.56 -18.53
N ALA A 105 -1.82 5.63 -17.97
CA ALA A 105 -1.34 6.99 -18.21
C ALA A 105 0.09 7.20 -17.71
N MET A 106 0.42 6.65 -16.52
CA MET A 106 1.79 6.65 -15.99
C MET A 106 2.75 5.89 -16.91
N GLN A 107 2.39 4.68 -17.35
CA GLN A 107 3.18 3.85 -18.24
C GLN A 107 3.47 4.56 -19.56
N LYS A 108 2.46 5.19 -20.14
CA LYS A 108 2.60 5.98 -21.38
C LYS A 108 3.60 7.12 -21.21
N LYS A 109 3.59 7.81 -20.07
CA LYS A 109 4.52 8.94 -19.80
C LYS A 109 5.97 8.48 -19.69
N ILE A 110 6.20 7.30 -19.13
CA ILE A 110 7.56 6.75 -19.00
C ILE A 110 7.98 5.87 -20.19
N GLY A 111 7.12 5.70 -21.18
CA GLY A 111 7.42 4.95 -22.40
C GLY A 111 7.53 3.44 -22.21
N ILE A 112 6.78 2.87 -21.26
CA ILE A 112 6.74 1.41 -21.04
C ILE A 112 5.36 0.85 -21.40
N GLU A 113 5.32 -0.47 -21.56
CA GLU A 113 4.12 -1.24 -21.76
C GLU A 113 3.76 -2.04 -20.49
N GLU A 114 2.53 -2.46 -20.37
CA GLU A 114 2.03 -3.27 -19.26
C GLU A 114 2.83 -4.57 -19.03
N ARG A 115 3.39 -5.15 -20.09
CA ARG A 115 4.22 -6.37 -20.03
C ARG A 115 5.48 -6.22 -19.15
N HIS A 116 5.95 -5.00 -18.91
CA HIS A 116 7.07 -4.73 -18.02
C HIS A 116 6.70 -4.85 -16.53
N LEU A 117 5.39 -4.91 -16.22
CA LEU A 117 4.94 -5.10 -14.84
C LEU A 117 5.07 -6.57 -14.45
N GLN A 118 5.86 -6.85 -13.43
CA GLN A 118 6.07 -8.21 -12.90
C GLN A 118 5.30 -8.46 -11.61
N CYS A 119 4.23 -7.69 -11.35
CA CYS A 119 3.41 -7.84 -10.15
C CYS A 119 2.40 -8.98 -10.20
N GLY A 120 2.26 -9.64 -11.35
CA GLY A 120 1.21 -10.64 -11.57
C GLY A 120 -0.17 -9.99 -11.75
N THR A 121 -1.19 -10.84 -11.86
CA THR A 121 -2.58 -10.43 -12.05
C THR A 121 -3.47 -10.98 -10.93
N HIS A 122 -4.53 -10.26 -10.61
CA HIS A 122 -5.65 -10.76 -9.79
C HIS A 122 -6.93 -10.05 -10.20
N MET A 123 -8.07 -10.62 -9.83
CA MET A 123 -9.35 -9.96 -10.05
C MET A 123 -9.42 -8.65 -9.26
N PRO A 124 -10.09 -7.60 -9.79
CA PRO A 124 -10.26 -6.37 -9.04
C PRO A 124 -11.12 -6.58 -7.79
N ASP A 125 -10.76 -5.87 -6.71
CA ASP A 125 -11.59 -5.77 -5.51
C ASP A 125 -12.75 -4.78 -5.69
N ASP A 126 -12.71 -3.95 -6.73
CA ASP A 126 -13.82 -3.07 -7.10
C ASP A 126 -14.99 -3.88 -7.62
N VAL A 127 -16.11 -3.82 -6.90
CA VAL A 127 -17.30 -4.65 -7.16
C VAL A 127 -17.92 -4.37 -8.53
N ALA A 128 -17.92 -3.11 -8.98
CA ALA A 128 -18.49 -2.73 -10.27
C ALA A 128 -17.62 -3.27 -11.41
N GLU A 129 -16.32 -3.13 -11.30
CA GLU A 129 -15.38 -3.63 -12.32
C GLU A 129 -15.32 -5.15 -12.33
N LEU A 130 -15.36 -5.81 -11.17
CA LEU A 130 -15.44 -7.26 -11.07
C LEU A 130 -16.69 -7.81 -11.78
N LYS A 131 -17.85 -7.22 -11.53
CA LYS A 131 -19.10 -7.59 -12.21
C LYS A 131 -19.00 -7.37 -13.73
N SER A 132 -18.45 -6.23 -14.15
CA SER A 132 -18.22 -5.92 -15.56
C SER A 132 -17.32 -6.96 -16.24
N MET A 133 -16.25 -7.39 -15.56
CA MET A 133 -15.36 -8.43 -16.09
C MET A 133 -16.07 -9.77 -16.27
N ILE A 134 -16.83 -10.19 -15.25
CA ILE A 134 -17.55 -11.47 -15.29
C ILE A 134 -18.59 -11.48 -16.42
N VAL A 135 -19.39 -10.41 -16.52
CA VAL A 135 -20.45 -10.31 -17.55
C VAL A 135 -19.88 -10.31 -18.97
N ASN A 136 -18.71 -9.70 -19.16
CA ASN A 136 -18.09 -9.55 -20.48
C ASN A 136 -16.96 -10.57 -20.74
N ASP A 137 -16.82 -11.59 -19.91
CA ASP A 137 -15.77 -12.63 -20.00
C ASP A 137 -14.35 -12.03 -20.17
N ARG A 138 -14.08 -10.91 -19.46
CA ARG A 138 -12.76 -10.25 -19.47
C ARG A 138 -11.86 -10.84 -18.40
N LYS A 139 -10.59 -11.02 -18.75
CA LYS A 139 -9.55 -11.44 -17.80
C LYS A 139 -8.82 -10.22 -17.24
N PRO A 140 -8.40 -10.26 -15.98
CA PRO A 140 -7.58 -9.19 -15.41
C PRO A 140 -6.20 -9.18 -16.06
N THR A 141 -5.64 -8.00 -16.18
CA THR A 141 -4.25 -7.76 -16.62
C THR A 141 -3.40 -7.27 -15.46
N PRO A 142 -2.07 -7.15 -15.58
CA PRO A 142 -1.22 -6.60 -14.55
C PRO A 142 -1.64 -5.22 -14.03
N ASN A 143 -2.31 -4.39 -14.83
CA ASN A 143 -2.81 -3.10 -14.39
C ASN A 143 -3.92 -3.18 -13.34
N TYR A 144 -4.63 -4.32 -13.26
CA TYR A 144 -5.61 -4.57 -12.20
C TYR A 144 -4.99 -4.98 -10.87
N ASN A 145 -3.71 -5.35 -10.87
CA ASN A 145 -2.99 -5.64 -9.64
C ASN A 145 -2.91 -4.39 -8.75
N ASN A 146 -3.21 -4.54 -7.47
CA ASN A 146 -3.22 -3.47 -6.48
C ASN A 146 -1.87 -2.75 -6.30
N CYS A 147 -0.81 -3.25 -6.92
CA CYS A 147 0.55 -2.71 -6.88
C CYS A 147 1.00 -2.10 -8.21
N SER A 148 0.16 -2.09 -9.26
CA SER A 148 0.57 -1.66 -10.61
C SER A 148 1.16 -0.25 -10.64
N GLY A 149 0.54 0.71 -9.94
CA GLY A 149 1.05 2.09 -9.84
C GLY A 149 2.42 2.16 -9.17
N LYS A 150 2.62 1.42 -8.06
CA LYS A 150 3.93 1.33 -7.40
C LYS A 150 5.00 0.77 -8.34
N HIS A 151 4.70 -0.34 -9.04
CA HIS A 151 5.65 -0.95 -9.97
C HIS A 151 5.98 -0.02 -11.13
N THR A 152 5.00 0.71 -11.67
CA THR A 152 5.25 1.72 -12.69
C THR A 152 6.20 2.81 -12.19
N ALA A 153 6.03 3.33 -10.97
CA ALA A 153 6.94 4.31 -10.41
C ALA A 153 8.35 3.74 -10.14
N MET A 154 8.46 2.47 -9.74
CA MET A 154 9.75 1.78 -9.60
C MET A 154 10.47 1.63 -10.93
N LEU A 155 9.75 1.26 -12.01
CA LEU A 155 10.31 1.20 -13.37
C LEU A 155 10.75 2.58 -13.86
N ALA A 156 9.97 3.64 -13.59
CA ALA A 156 10.36 5.01 -13.87
C ALA A 156 11.67 5.39 -13.15
N CYS A 157 11.79 5.05 -11.87
CA CYS A 157 13.02 5.28 -11.10
C CYS A 157 14.20 4.48 -11.65
N ALA A 158 14.00 3.23 -12.06
CA ALA A 158 15.03 2.40 -12.69
C ALA A 158 15.50 3.01 -14.00
N GLN A 159 14.58 3.48 -14.84
CA GLN A 159 14.89 4.15 -16.11
C GLN A 159 15.73 5.43 -15.91
N MET A 160 15.36 6.28 -14.94
CA MET A 160 16.16 7.45 -14.59
C MET A 160 17.60 7.12 -14.15
N ARG A 161 17.81 5.90 -13.68
CA ARG A 161 19.12 5.39 -13.25
C ARG A 161 19.87 4.64 -14.35
N GLY A 162 19.32 4.55 -15.55
CA GLY A 162 19.89 3.77 -16.65
C GLY A 162 19.93 2.27 -16.39
N LEU A 163 19.05 1.76 -15.50
CA LEU A 163 18.95 0.34 -15.21
C LEU A 163 18.08 -0.37 -16.25
N PRO A 164 18.34 -1.64 -16.57
CA PRO A 164 17.50 -2.42 -17.47
C PRO A 164 16.11 -2.58 -16.87
N LEU A 165 15.10 -2.55 -17.72
CA LEU A 165 13.69 -2.76 -17.32
C LEU A 165 13.24 -4.20 -17.57
N GLU A 166 14.00 -4.97 -18.33
CA GLU A 166 13.78 -6.38 -18.64
C GLU A 166 14.89 -7.23 -17.99
N ASN A 167 14.55 -8.45 -17.58
CA ASN A 167 15.50 -9.43 -17.07
C ASN A 167 16.17 -10.18 -18.23
#